data_cbce164853befc1e39ebe56d13643b3d
#
_entry.id   cbce164853befc1e39ebe56d13643b3d
#
_cell.length_a   1.000
_cell.length_b   1.000
_cell.length_c   1.000
_cell.angle_alpha   90.00
_cell.angle_beta   90.00
_cell.angle_gamma   90.00
#
_symmetry.space_group_name_H-M   'P 1'
#
loop_
_entity.id
_entity.type
_entity.pdbx_description
1 polymer ?
#
loop_
_entity_poly.entity_id
_entity_poly.type
_entity_poly.pdbx_seq_one_letter_code
_entity_poly.pdbx_strand_id
1 'polypeptide(L)'
;MRTNLIRNLSRVGVASLAAAVVLVPTPALAGRTQESILQDDPQVLGASASRLDEYMGLLKSIGVDRLRVSVLWSNIAPARDSQVKPAFPAPGPAFPQSYPSNAWRPYDNIVLSARKHRLGLIFTLTGPSPAWATPGAHEREGIFRPSTRDFREFVTAVGARYSGRYPVDDRFPQEPKGGAPIAVGPVAVGGGEPAGQVPRLPRVTAWSVWNEPNYPSWLRPIWLENNPRRARDMVAAAPHHYRGLVDAAWAGLSDSTHGGDLILIGETSARGAKRPSQLGDAMAPAEFTRELYCLKADLTPYAGRDARIRGCPADAAERRAFRRLHPGLFKAAGFAHHPYSLDRSGWRVPTWRPRMKDNVPIGNLNHLLRTLDGAAAHWRSQEKPMPIWITEYGYQTRPPDPLVGVTPARQGPLSSWGEYLAYRNPRVASIAQFLAVDDGPVPGFSGRDPRRWISWQSGLYTEDRRPKPSLQDYLRPIHTSQRGRAVQVFGGYRQAATGVPLFARIEYSGRNGAWLRLRSLTVRNRRGYFSTGVRVPRAGLLRIRWRNPVNGAMIASRSVSVR
;
A
#
# COMPACT_ATOMS: atom_id res chain seq x y z
N MET A 1 -82.50 1.08 -51.78
CA MET A 1 -82.55 0.16 -50.59
C MET A 1 -81.30 0.33 -49.77
N ARG A 2 -81.49 0.71 -48.45
CA ARG A 2 -80.59 0.69 -47.32
C ARG A 2 -79.32 1.59 -47.36
N THR A 3 -79.44 2.77 -46.87
CA THR A 3 -79.02 3.44 -45.65
C THR A 3 -77.65 3.05 -45.07
N ASN A 4 -76.74 4.04 -45.05
CA ASN A 4 -75.56 4.02 -44.24
C ASN A 4 -75.44 5.29 -43.38
N LEU A 5 -75.47 5.09 -42.11
CA LEU A 5 -75.21 6.10 -41.07
C LEU A 5 -73.74 6.30 -40.89
N ILE A 6 -73.27 7.54 -40.92
CA ILE A 6 -71.92 7.96 -40.59
C ILE A 6 -71.91 8.31 -39.10
N ARG A 7 -71.00 7.70 -38.38
CA ARG A 7 -70.68 8.12 -37.00
C ARG A 7 -69.24 8.67 -36.96
N ASN A 8 -69.17 9.97 -36.66
CA ASN A 8 -67.94 10.65 -36.33
C ASN A 8 -67.44 10.19 -34.93
N LEU A 9 -66.18 9.75 -34.84
CA LEU A 9 -65.46 9.56 -33.58
C LEU A 9 -64.28 10.52 -33.56
N SER A 10 -64.35 11.46 -32.64
CA SER A 10 -63.32 12.43 -32.29
C SER A 10 -62.09 11.70 -31.75
N ARG A 11 -60.93 11.97 -32.34
CA ARG A 11 -59.63 11.50 -31.82
C ARG A 11 -59.15 12.49 -30.76
N VAL A 12 -59.20 12.10 -29.49
CA VAL A 12 -58.47 12.74 -28.38
C VAL A 12 -57.02 12.22 -28.40
N GLY A 13 -56.11 13.10 -28.74
CA GLY A 13 -54.69 12.81 -28.71
C GLY A 13 -54.16 12.85 -27.25
N VAL A 14 -53.80 11.73 -26.69
CA VAL A 14 -53.05 11.65 -25.43
C VAL A 14 -51.58 11.91 -25.74
N ALA A 15 -51.11 13.09 -25.39
CA ALA A 15 -49.68 13.43 -25.38
C ALA A 15 -49.00 12.74 -24.21
N SER A 16 -48.28 11.63 -24.45
CA SER A 16 -47.43 11.00 -23.44
C SER A 16 -46.17 11.84 -23.23
N LEU A 17 -46.13 12.59 -22.14
CA LEU A 17 -44.87 13.19 -21.63
C LEU A 17 -43.94 12.07 -21.16
N ALA A 18 -42.96 11.68 -21.96
CA ALA A 18 -41.86 10.87 -21.55
C ALA A 18 -40.94 11.72 -20.66
N ALA A 19 -41.08 11.60 -19.34
CA ALA A 19 -40.13 12.15 -18.39
C ALA A 19 -38.81 11.39 -18.53
N ALA A 20 -37.82 12.00 -19.19
CA ALA A 20 -36.46 11.53 -19.19
C ALA A 20 -35.92 11.56 -17.77
N VAL A 21 -35.96 10.43 -17.08
CA VAL A 21 -35.25 10.22 -15.82
C VAL A 21 -33.76 10.28 -16.16
N VAL A 22 -33.15 11.45 -15.95
CA VAL A 22 -31.70 11.59 -15.93
C VAL A 22 -31.22 10.76 -14.74
N LEU A 23 -30.80 9.53 -14.97
CA LEU A 23 -30.06 8.71 -14.04
C LEU A 23 -28.76 9.47 -13.74
N VAL A 24 -28.79 10.33 -12.72
CA VAL A 24 -27.59 10.83 -12.09
C VAL A 24 -26.91 9.59 -11.52
N PRO A 25 -25.71 9.21 -12.00
CA PRO A 25 -25.02 8.05 -11.45
C PRO A 25 -24.85 8.32 -9.95
N THR A 26 -25.49 7.49 -9.14
CA THR A 26 -25.23 7.47 -7.70
C THR A 26 -23.73 7.34 -7.54
N PRO A 27 -23.06 8.25 -6.80
CA PRO A 27 -21.64 8.12 -6.56
C PRO A 27 -21.42 6.73 -5.97
N ALA A 28 -20.70 5.89 -6.71
CA ALA A 28 -20.28 4.59 -6.22
C ALA A 28 -19.80 4.77 -4.77
N LEU A 29 -20.08 3.81 -3.90
CA LEU A 29 -19.67 3.80 -2.47
C LEU A 29 -18.13 3.73 -2.33
N ALA A 30 -17.41 4.46 -3.18
CA ALA A 30 -15.98 4.52 -3.30
C ALA A 30 -15.39 4.98 -1.96
N GLY A 31 -14.39 4.28 -1.49
CA GLY A 31 -13.46 4.72 -0.46
C GLY A 31 -13.98 4.89 0.97
N ARG A 32 -15.26 4.67 1.27
CA ARG A 32 -15.78 4.78 2.66
C ARG A 32 -15.17 3.77 3.62
N THR A 33 -14.58 2.70 3.10
CA THR A 33 -13.90 1.65 3.84
C THR A 33 -12.39 1.67 3.64
N GLN A 34 -11.87 2.63 2.87
CA GLN A 34 -10.45 2.75 2.56
C GLN A 34 -9.60 2.87 3.84
N GLU A 35 -8.62 1.99 4.00
CA GLU A 35 -7.75 1.99 5.17
C GLU A 35 -6.61 3.00 5.03
N SER A 36 -6.22 3.61 6.14
CA SER A 36 -5.01 4.43 6.24
C SER A 36 -3.85 3.56 6.67
N ILE A 37 -2.88 3.37 5.77
CA ILE A 37 -1.65 2.63 6.06
C ILE A 37 -0.52 3.64 6.29
N LEU A 38 0.42 3.27 7.14
CA LEU A 38 1.69 3.97 7.30
C LEU A 38 2.82 2.96 7.26
N GLN A 39 3.94 3.30 6.65
CA GLN A 39 5.19 2.56 6.71
C GLN A 39 6.29 3.47 7.21
N ASP A 40 7.08 3.00 8.19
CA ASP A 40 8.20 3.75 8.75
C ASP A 40 9.16 2.78 9.46
N ASP A 41 9.79 1.92 8.66
CA ASP A 41 10.69 0.88 9.16
C ASP A 41 11.84 1.44 10.02
N PRO A 42 12.47 2.61 9.69
CA PRO A 42 13.51 3.20 10.52
C PRO A 42 13.09 3.52 11.95
N GLN A 43 11.82 3.87 12.17
CA GLN A 43 11.31 4.21 13.50
C GLN A 43 10.93 2.98 14.32
N VAL A 44 10.79 1.79 13.71
CA VAL A 44 10.28 0.61 14.42
C VAL A 44 11.27 -0.54 14.52
N LEU A 45 12.10 -0.80 13.49
CA LEU A 45 12.99 -1.97 13.46
C LEU A 45 14.19 -1.88 14.41
N GLY A 46 14.64 -0.68 14.74
CA GLY A 46 15.77 -0.44 15.66
C GLY A 46 15.37 0.26 16.97
N ALA A 47 14.08 0.42 17.23
CA ALA A 47 13.61 1.17 18.39
C ALA A 47 13.72 0.35 19.68
N SER A 48 14.03 1.03 20.80
CA SER A 48 13.82 0.47 22.14
C SER A 48 12.32 0.26 22.40
N ALA A 49 11.96 -0.61 23.32
CA ALA A 49 10.56 -0.92 23.63
C ALA A 49 9.76 0.34 24.03
N SER A 50 10.35 1.26 24.80
CA SER A 50 9.70 2.52 25.21
C SER A 50 9.47 3.45 24.03
N ARG A 51 10.48 3.67 23.16
CA ARG A 51 10.34 4.50 21.97
C ARG A 51 9.33 3.93 20.99
N LEU A 52 9.30 2.60 20.86
CA LEU A 52 8.32 1.91 20.01
C LEU A 52 6.90 2.11 20.54
N ASP A 53 6.69 2.01 21.86
CA ASP A 53 5.39 2.21 22.49
C ASP A 53 4.87 3.65 22.27
N GLU A 54 5.72 4.65 22.51
CA GLU A 54 5.40 6.05 22.22
C GLU A 54 5.05 6.26 20.73
N TYR A 55 5.83 5.65 19.85
CA TYR A 55 5.63 5.78 18.42
C TYR A 55 4.32 5.13 17.97
N MET A 56 3.98 3.93 18.45
CA MET A 56 2.69 3.28 18.16
C MET A 56 1.51 4.11 18.70
N GLY A 57 1.68 4.73 19.87
CA GLY A 57 0.72 5.68 20.43
C GLY A 57 0.52 6.90 19.51
N LEU A 58 1.60 7.47 18.98
CA LEU A 58 1.56 8.55 18.00
C LEU A 58 0.79 8.11 16.74
N LEU A 59 1.14 6.98 16.13
CA LEU A 59 0.46 6.48 14.93
C LEU A 59 -1.05 6.32 15.16
N LYS A 60 -1.42 5.75 16.30
CA LYS A 60 -2.83 5.61 16.66
C LYS A 60 -3.52 6.96 16.83
N SER A 61 -2.87 7.93 17.46
CA SER A 61 -3.42 9.28 17.69
C SER A 61 -3.67 10.06 16.40
N ILE A 62 -2.84 9.84 15.37
CA ILE A 62 -3.02 10.47 14.05
C ILE A 62 -3.95 9.68 13.11
N GLY A 63 -4.54 8.57 13.58
CA GLY A 63 -5.58 7.83 12.87
C GLY A 63 -5.06 6.82 11.84
N VAL A 64 -3.89 6.24 12.07
CA VAL A 64 -3.38 5.09 11.30
C VAL A 64 -4.20 3.85 11.64
N ASP A 65 -4.61 3.10 10.63
CA ASP A 65 -5.31 1.83 10.79
C ASP A 65 -4.35 0.64 10.86
N ARG A 66 -3.33 0.66 9.98
CA ARG A 66 -2.30 -0.39 9.90
C ARG A 66 -0.91 0.20 9.71
N LEU A 67 0.03 -0.40 10.39
CA LEU A 67 1.45 -0.21 10.12
C LEU A 67 1.93 -1.33 9.19
N ARG A 68 2.53 -0.96 8.05
CA ARG A 68 3.26 -1.88 7.19
C ARG A 68 4.71 -1.97 7.67
N VAL A 69 5.21 -3.20 7.86
CA VAL A 69 6.55 -3.47 8.37
C VAL A 69 7.25 -4.45 7.44
N SER A 70 8.47 -4.12 7.03
CA SER A 70 9.31 -5.02 6.26
C SER A 70 9.93 -6.09 7.16
N VAL A 71 9.56 -7.35 6.92
CA VAL A 71 10.19 -8.52 7.55
C VAL A 71 11.34 -8.94 6.66
N LEU A 72 12.52 -8.38 6.95
CA LEU A 72 13.72 -8.55 6.15
C LEU A 72 14.34 -9.94 6.42
N TRP A 73 14.35 -10.79 5.41
CA TRP A 73 14.81 -12.17 5.54
C TRP A 73 16.25 -12.25 6.08
N SER A 74 17.18 -11.46 5.54
CA SER A 74 18.58 -11.43 6.00
C SER A 74 18.73 -10.98 7.45
N ASN A 75 17.79 -10.21 8.01
CA ASN A 75 17.87 -9.76 9.39
C ASN A 75 17.50 -10.87 10.40
N ILE A 76 16.74 -11.86 9.95
CA ILE A 76 16.30 -12.99 10.80
C ILE A 76 17.17 -14.23 10.55
N ALA A 77 17.67 -14.40 9.33
CA ALA A 77 18.44 -15.57 8.94
C ALA A 77 19.78 -15.67 9.67
N PRO A 78 20.20 -16.88 10.08
CA PRO A 78 21.54 -17.11 10.60
C PRO A 78 22.57 -16.95 9.49
N ALA A 79 23.82 -16.57 9.87
CA ALA A 79 24.97 -16.47 8.98
C ALA A 79 24.68 -15.72 7.66
N ARG A 80 23.98 -14.59 7.75
CA ARG A 80 23.42 -13.86 6.60
C ARG A 80 24.45 -13.50 5.51
N ASP A 81 25.71 -13.29 5.90
CA ASP A 81 26.80 -12.87 5.01
C ASP A 81 27.62 -14.07 4.46
N SER A 82 27.30 -15.31 4.89
CA SER A 82 27.94 -16.54 4.43
C SER A 82 27.39 -16.95 3.06
N GLN A 83 28.28 -17.45 2.19
CA GLN A 83 27.88 -18.08 0.92
C GLN A 83 27.43 -19.54 1.12
N VAL A 84 27.72 -20.13 2.28
CA VAL A 84 27.36 -21.50 2.61
C VAL A 84 26.16 -21.48 3.54
N LYS A 85 25.08 -22.20 3.16
CA LYS A 85 23.89 -22.34 4.00
C LYS A 85 24.30 -23.02 5.32
N PRO A 86 24.05 -22.37 6.47
CA PRO A 86 24.36 -22.96 7.76
C PRO A 86 23.47 -24.18 8.04
N ALA A 87 23.95 -25.09 8.87
CA ALA A 87 23.10 -26.12 9.45
C ALA A 87 22.08 -25.45 10.40
N PHE A 88 20.80 -25.71 10.16
CA PHE A 88 19.75 -25.27 11.08
C PHE A 88 19.58 -26.32 12.19
N PRO A 89 19.44 -25.89 13.46
CA PRO A 89 19.09 -26.81 14.54
C PRO A 89 17.75 -27.53 14.27
N ALA A 90 17.58 -28.70 14.82
CA ALA A 90 16.29 -29.38 14.76
C ALA A 90 15.18 -28.52 15.40
N PRO A 91 13.99 -28.47 14.82
CA PRO A 91 13.46 -29.32 13.75
C PRO A 91 13.71 -28.77 12.32
N GLY A 92 14.48 -27.68 12.13
CA GLY A 92 14.90 -27.20 10.82
C GLY A 92 14.34 -25.80 10.43
N PRO A 93 14.66 -25.30 9.23
CA PRO A 93 14.46 -23.89 8.85
C PRO A 93 12.99 -23.43 8.70
N ALA A 94 12.04 -24.35 8.70
CA ALA A 94 10.61 -24.00 8.72
C ALA A 94 10.06 -23.66 10.12
N PHE A 95 10.92 -23.74 11.15
CA PHE A 95 10.51 -23.55 12.54
C PHE A 95 11.20 -22.32 13.18
N PRO A 96 10.46 -21.46 13.90
CA PRO A 96 11.01 -20.21 14.46
C PRO A 96 12.19 -20.43 15.42
N GLN A 97 12.16 -21.51 16.21
CA GLN A 97 13.21 -21.83 17.19
C GLN A 97 14.55 -22.24 16.58
N SER A 98 14.58 -22.51 15.27
CA SER A 98 15.80 -22.83 14.54
C SER A 98 16.56 -21.58 14.05
N TYR A 99 16.00 -20.41 14.28
CA TYR A 99 16.63 -19.12 13.99
C TYR A 99 17.19 -18.49 15.28
N PRO A 100 18.16 -17.55 15.16
CA PRO A 100 18.67 -16.82 16.31
C PRO A 100 17.53 -16.10 17.07
N SER A 101 17.41 -16.37 18.34
CA SER A 101 16.31 -15.84 19.15
C SER A 101 16.26 -14.31 19.19
N ASN A 102 17.44 -13.65 19.27
CA ASN A 102 17.56 -12.21 19.28
C ASN A 102 17.12 -11.54 17.96
N ALA A 103 17.14 -12.28 16.83
CA ALA A 103 16.71 -11.75 15.53
C ALA A 103 15.18 -11.51 15.44
N TRP A 104 14.40 -12.20 16.26
CA TRP A 104 12.96 -12.02 16.35
C TRP A 104 12.53 -10.83 17.20
N ARG A 105 13.34 -10.44 18.17
CA ARG A 105 12.97 -9.43 19.19
C ARG A 105 12.42 -8.13 18.61
N PRO A 106 12.98 -7.50 17.57
CA PRO A 106 12.39 -6.29 16.99
C PRO A 106 10.95 -6.51 16.52
N TYR A 107 10.69 -7.62 15.86
CA TYR A 107 9.36 -7.96 15.33
C TYR A 107 8.37 -8.35 16.42
N ASP A 108 8.81 -9.08 17.46
CA ASP A 108 7.99 -9.41 18.62
C ASP A 108 7.53 -8.15 19.34
N ASN A 109 8.45 -7.22 19.59
CA ASN A 109 8.13 -5.93 20.20
C ASN A 109 7.12 -5.13 19.38
N ILE A 110 7.26 -5.13 18.04
CA ILE A 110 6.32 -4.49 17.12
C ILE A 110 4.92 -5.11 17.26
N VAL A 111 4.82 -6.43 17.26
CA VAL A 111 3.53 -7.14 17.33
C VAL A 111 2.85 -6.91 18.69
N LEU A 112 3.60 -6.96 19.78
CA LEU A 112 3.10 -6.69 21.13
C LEU A 112 2.65 -5.23 21.29
N SER A 113 3.45 -4.26 20.85
CA SER A 113 3.10 -2.84 20.94
C SER A 113 1.93 -2.48 20.03
N ALA A 114 1.87 -3.02 18.81
CA ALA A 114 0.73 -2.84 17.90
C ALA A 114 -0.58 -3.36 18.52
N ARG A 115 -0.53 -4.53 19.18
CA ARG A 115 -1.68 -5.09 19.94
C ARG A 115 -2.12 -4.15 21.06
N LYS A 116 -1.18 -3.65 21.87
CA LYS A 116 -1.45 -2.71 22.96
C LYS A 116 -2.18 -1.46 22.47
N HIS A 117 -1.73 -0.89 21.33
CA HIS A 117 -2.31 0.32 20.75
C HIS A 117 -3.47 0.05 19.78
N ARG A 118 -3.89 -1.21 19.59
CA ARG A 118 -4.96 -1.60 18.65
C ARG A 118 -4.68 -1.09 17.23
N LEU A 119 -3.43 -1.22 16.79
CA LEU A 119 -3.01 -1.00 15.41
C LEU A 119 -3.01 -2.31 14.65
N GLY A 120 -3.52 -2.31 13.43
CA GLY A 120 -3.33 -3.41 12.51
C GLY A 120 -1.89 -3.45 12.01
N LEU A 121 -1.43 -4.64 11.62
CA LEU A 121 -0.12 -4.82 10.97
C LEU A 121 -0.31 -5.40 9.58
N ILE A 122 0.60 -5.05 8.67
CA ILE A 122 0.88 -5.77 7.43
C ILE A 122 2.36 -6.13 7.48
N PHE A 123 2.68 -7.42 7.51
CA PHE A 123 4.05 -7.91 7.40
C PHE A 123 4.40 -8.15 5.93
N THR A 124 5.33 -7.37 5.41
CA THR A 124 5.90 -7.56 4.07
C THR A 124 7.08 -8.51 4.18
N LEU A 125 6.87 -9.77 3.80
CA LEU A 125 7.89 -10.80 3.77
C LEU A 125 8.81 -10.54 2.58
N THR A 126 10.04 -10.04 2.83
CA THR A 126 10.87 -9.49 1.76
C THR A 126 12.36 -9.77 1.92
N GLY A 127 13.10 -9.54 0.82
CA GLY A 127 14.54 -9.45 0.81
C GLY A 127 15.10 -8.19 1.51
N PRO A 128 16.42 -8.04 1.51
CA PRO A 128 17.36 -8.96 0.87
C PRO A 128 17.37 -10.34 1.56
N SER A 129 17.64 -11.40 0.79
CA SER A 129 17.86 -12.72 1.36
C SER A 129 19.27 -12.81 1.96
N PRO A 130 19.55 -13.78 2.83
CA PRO A 130 20.92 -14.08 3.21
C PRO A 130 21.75 -14.52 1.99
N ALA A 131 23.04 -14.27 2.00
CA ALA A 131 23.92 -14.54 0.88
C ALA A 131 23.92 -16.02 0.45
N TRP A 132 23.76 -16.95 1.38
CA TRP A 132 23.67 -18.38 1.10
C TRP A 132 22.37 -18.80 0.38
N ALA A 133 21.37 -17.94 0.34
CA ALA A 133 20.12 -18.19 -0.37
C ALA A 133 20.07 -17.55 -1.77
N THR A 134 21.19 -17.04 -2.26
CA THR A 134 21.36 -16.54 -3.63
C THR A 134 22.43 -17.35 -4.37
N PRO A 135 22.27 -17.63 -5.68
CA PRO A 135 23.28 -18.34 -6.44
C PRO A 135 24.47 -17.42 -6.78
N GLY A 136 25.69 -17.94 -6.66
CA GLY A 136 26.90 -17.31 -7.15
C GLY A 136 27.70 -16.54 -6.11
N ALA A 137 29.05 -16.67 -6.21
CA ALA A 137 30.00 -16.07 -5.27
C ALA A 137 30.06 -14.52 -5.31
N HIS A 138 29.39 -13.87 -6.25
CA HIS A 138 29.52 -12.45 -6.51
C HIS A 138 28.34 -11.61 -5.99
N GLU A 139 27.24 -12.23 -5.57
CA GLU A 139 26.02 -11.52 -5.18
C GLU A 139 25.85 -11.51 -3.66
N ARG A 140 26.52 -10.58 -3.01
CA ARG A 140 26.39 -10.37 -1.56
C ARG A 140 25.14 -9.57 -1.17
N GLU A 141 24.44 -8.98 -2.15
CA GLU A 141 23.32 -8.09 -1.87
C GLU A 141 22.01 -8.82 -1.51
N GLY A 142 21.93 -10.15 -1.69
CA GLY A 142 20.74 -10.95 -1.34
C GLY A 142 19.50 -10.67 -2.20
N ILE A 143 19.68 -10.07 -3.39
CA ILE A 143 18.58 -9.69 -4.30
C ILE A 143 18.63 -10.45 -5.64
N PHE A 144 19.71 -11.17 -5.90
CA PHE A 144 19.91 -11.90 -7.15
C PHE A 144 19.36 -13.33 -7.04
N ARG A 145 18.26 -13.62 -7.74
CA ARG A 145 17.59 -14.93 -7.77
C ARG A 145 17.46 -15.59 -6.39
N PRO A 146 16.85 -14.94 -5.40
CA PRO A 146 16.64 -15.52 -4.07
C PRO A 146 16.00 -16.91 -4.17
N SER A 147 16.50 -17.88 -3.41
CA SER A 147 15.98 -19.25 -3.41
C SER A 147 14.52 -19.29 -2.95
N THR A 148 13.62 -19.71 -3.84
CA THR A 148 12.19 -19.83 -3.53
C THR A 148 11.92 -20.95 -2.51
N ARG A 149 12.71 -22.02 -2.51
CA ARG A 149 12.63 -23.10 -1.52
C ARG A 149 12.94 -22.58 -0.12
N ASP A 150 14.08 -21.91 0.03
CA ASP A 150 14.52 -21.40 1.33
C ASP A 150 13.62 -20.25 1.80
N PHE A 151 13.08 -19.47 0.87
CA PHE A 151 12.08 -18.44 1.18
C PHE A 151 10.77 -19.04 1.72
N ARG A 152 10.28 -20.18 1.19
CA ARG A 152 9.14 -20.89 1.76
C ARG A 152 9.40 -21.31 3.20
N GLU A 153 10.57 -21.91 3.46
CA GLU A 153 10.94 -22.33 4.82
C GLU A 153 10.97 -21.13 5.79
N PHE A 154 11.56 -20.01 5.37
CA PHE A 154 11.56 -18.77 6.13
C PHE A 154 10.14 -18.24 6.39
N VAL A 155 9.31 -18.17 5.36
CA VAL A 155 7.91 -17.70 5.49
C VAL A 155 7.11 -18.60 6.42
N THR A 156 7.30 -19.93 6.36
CA THR A 156 6.67 -20.87 7.28
C THR A 156 7.07 -20.57 8.73
N ALA A 157 8.36 -20.32 8.98
CA ALA A 157 8.85 -19.96 10.32
C ALA A 157 8.23 -18.64 10.80
N VAL A 158 8.20 -17.59 9.96
CA VAL A 158 7.58 -16.30 10.33
C VAL A 158 6.09 -16.48 10.64
N GLY A 159 5.36 -17.20 9.78
CA GLY A 159 3.94 -17.48 9.99
C GLY A 159 3.69 -18.26 11.27
N ALA A 160 4.46 -19.32 11.52
CA ALA A 160 4.34 -20.11 12.74
C ALA A 160 4.55 -19.26 14.01
N ARG A 161 5.53 -18.34 13.99
CA ARG A 161 5.80 -17.44 15.11
C ARG A 161 4.64 -16.49 15.38
N TYR A 162 4.05 -15.90 14.34
CA TYR A 162 2.97 -14.93 14.48
C TYR A 162 1.59 -15.52 14.21
N SER A 163 1.44 -16.82 14.48
CA SER A 163 0.16 -17.55 14.36
C SER A 163 -0.84 -17.26 15.49
N GLY A 164 -0.43 -16.57 16.55
CA GLY A 164 -1.21 -16.41 17.78
C GLY A 164 -1.07 -17.61 18.75
N ARG A 165 -0.22 -18.58 18.42
CA ARG A 165 -0.01 -19.81 19.21
C ARG A 165 1.40 -19.89 19.80
N TYR A 166 2.35 -19.13 19.26
CA TYR A 166 3.74 -19.18 19.68
C TYR A 166 3.90 -18.49 21.04
N PRO A 167 4.59 -19.12 22.03
CA PRO A 167 4.79 -18.51 23.34
C PRO A 167 5.70 -17.29 23.24
N VAL A 168 5.45 -16.29 24.11
CA VAL A 168 6.41 -15.20 24.34
C VAL A 168 7.63 -15.80 25.02
N ASP A 169 8.82 -15.55 24.49
CA ASP A 169 10.06 -16.09 25.04
C ASP A 169 10.54 -15.21 26.20
N ASP A 170 10.34 -15.65 27.44
CA ASP A 170 10.75 -14.94 28.66
C ASP A 170 12.28 -14.93 28.90
N ARG A 171 13.04 -15.70 28.11
CA ARG A 171 14.50 -15.84 28.24
C ARG A 171 15.28 -14.65 27.70
N PHE A 172 14.63 -13.63 27.15
CA PHE A 172 15.29 -12.39 26.81
C PHE A 172 15.44 -11.53 28.06
N PRO A 173 16.66 -11.24 28.54
CA PRO A 173 16.81 -10.28 29.60
C PRO A 173 16.20 -8.96 29.12
N GLN A 174 15.25 -8.47 29.89
CA GLN A 174 14.81 -7.08 29.83
C GLN A 174 16.08 -6.23 29.86
N GLU A 175 16.14 -5.14 29.06
CA GLU A 175 17.31 -4.26 29.03
C GLU A 175 17.87 -4.01 30.41
N PRO A 176 19.22 -3.96 30.63
CA PRO A 176 19.78 -3.75 31.93
C PRO A 176 19.16 -2.49 32.52
N LYS A 177 18.56 -2.63 33.68
CA LYS A 177 17.80 -1.61 34.39
C LYS A 177 18.69 -0.43 34.73
N GLY A 178 18.66 0.62 33.95
CA GLY A 178 19.10 1.97 34.29
C GLY A 178 17.94 2.94 34.49
N GLY A 179 16.71 2.47 34.49
CA GLY A 179 15.50 3.22 34.82
C GLY A 179 14.63 2.41 35.74
N ALA A 180 13.95 3.07 36.68
CA ALA A 180 13.08 2.44 37.65
C ALA A 180 12.12 1.44 36.93
N PRO A 181 11.84 0.26 37.52
CA PRO A 181 10.99 -0.72 36.90
C PRO A 181 9.60 -0.12 36.71
N ILE A 182 9.20 0.08 35.45
CA ILE A 182 7.79 0.22 35.17
C ILE A 182 7.24 -1.18 35.46
N ALA A 183 6.60 -1.31 36.60
CA ALA A 183 5.81 -2.48 36.90
C ALA A 183 4.81 -2.64 35.73
N VAL A 184 5.04 -3.62 34.88
CA VAL A 184 4.04 -4.08 33.96
C VAL A 184 3.02 -4.79 34.83
N GLY A 185 2.12 -4.00 35.42
CA GLY A 185 0.94 -4.54 36.03
C GLY A 185 0.20 -5.33 34.96
N PRO A 186 -0.53 -6.39 35.30
CA PRO A 186 -1.26 -7.16 34.33
C PRO A 186 -2.16 -6.22 33.55
N VAL A 187 -1.84 -6.01 32.25
CA VAL A 187 -2.72 -5.30 31.34
C VAL A 187 -4.00 -6.12 31.30
N ALA A 188 -5.03 -5.61 31.93
CA ALA A 188 -6.36 -6.19 31.85
C ALA A 188 -6.78 -6.17 30.37
N VAL A 189 -6.48 -7.24 29.67
CA VAL A 189 -7.06 -7.55 28.36
C VAL A 189 -8.50 -7.94 28.68
N GLY A 190 -9.46 -7.10 28.29
CA GLY A 190 -10.88 -7.45 28.39
C GLY A 190 -11.14 -8.72 27.58
N GLY A 191 -11.30 -9.82 28.24
CA GLY A 191 -11.36 -11.18 27.81
C GLY A 191 -10.32 -11.96 28.62
N GLY A 192 -10.66 -12.35 29.87
CA GLY A 192 -9.75 -13.01 30.80
C GLY A 192 -9.18 -14.29 30.20
N GLU A 193 -7.86 -14.31 29.95
CA GLU A 193 -7.15 -15.57 29.81
C GLU A 193 -7.14 -16.27 31.16
N PRO A 194 -7.41 -17.59 31.20
CA PRO A 194 -7.37 -18.34 32.46
C PRO A 194 -5.98 -18.27 33.09
N ALA A 195 -5.94 -17.99 34.39
CA ALA A 195 -4.71 -17.94 35.16
C ALA A 195 -3.87 -19.21 34.95
N GLY A 196 -2.61 -19.06 34.50
CA GLY A 196 -1.66 -20.18 34.31
C GLY A 196 -1.27 -20.46 32.85
N GLN A 197 -1.80 -19.74 31.84
CA GLN A 197 -1.33 -19.92 30.45
C GLN A 197 -0.08 -19.05 30.19
N VAL A 198 0.90 -19.66 29.52
CA VAL A 198 2.09 -18.96 29.01
C VAL A 198 1.63 -17.89 28.02
N PRO A 199 2.03 -16.60 28.19
CA PRO A 199 1.68 -15.54 27.25
C PRO A 199 2.09 -15.90 25.82
N ARG A 200 1.23 -15.59 24.84
CA ARG A 200 1.45 -15.90 23.42
C ARG A 200 1.62 -14.62 22.61
N LEU A 201 2.47 -14.69 21.57
CA LEU A 201 2.58 -13.60 20.60
C LEU A 201 1.26 -13.42 19.87
N PRO A 202 0.80 -12.16 19.69
CA PRO A 202 -0.41 -11.87 18.93
C PRO A 202 -0.33 -12.37 17.48
N ARG A 203 -1.48 -12.78 16.94
CA ARG A 203 -1.59 -13.19 15.55
C ARG A 203 -1.46 -11.98 14.62
N VAL A 204 -0.64 -12.10 13.58
CA VAL A 204 -0.64 -11.21 12.41
C VAL A 204 -1.60 -11.79 11.36
N THR A 205 -2.46 -10.96 10.78
CA THR A 205 -3.53 -11.39 9.87
C THR A 205 -3.46 -10.72 8.49
N ALA A 206 -2.41 -9.94 8.23
CA ALA A 206 -2.21 -9.34 6.92
C ALA A 206 -0.73 -9.44 6.52
N TRP A 207 -0.52 -9.90 5.31
CA TRP A 207 0.77 -10.27 4.75
C TRP A 207 0.94 -9.65 3.38
N SER A 208 2.16 -9.32 3.00
CA SER A 208 2.50 -8.93 1.66
C SER A 208 3.78 -9.63 1.20
N VAL A 209 3.88 -9.93 -0.08
CA VAL A 209 4.96 -10.74 -0.62
C VAL A 209 5.93 -9.86 -1.38
N TRP A 210 7.18 -9.81 -0.89
CA TRP A 210 8.30 -9.05 -1.40
C TRP A 210 8.08 -7.53 -1.36
N ASN A 211 9.11 -6.76 -1.76
CA ASN A 211 9.03 -5.32 -1.98
C ASN A 211 9.57 -4.99 -3.37
N GLU A 212 8.88 -4.15 -4.11
CA GLU A 212 9.22 -3.64 -5.45
C GLU A 212 9.95 -4.63 -6.38
N PRO A 213 9.37 -5.82 -6.65
CA PRO A 213 10.04 -6.86 -7.44
C PRO A 213 10.31 -6.47 -8.89
N ASN A 214 9.75 -5.36 -9.35
CA ASN A 214 10.02 -4.76 -10.65
C ASN A 214 11.18 -3.74 -10.62
N TYR A 215 11.84 -3.57 -9.47
CA TYR A 215 12.93 -2.60 -9.28
C TYR A 215 14.25 -3.30 -8.88
N PRO A 216 15.40 -2.92 -9.50
CA PRO A 216 16.65 -3.67 -9.36
C PRO A 216 17.29 -3.61 -7.98
N SER A 217 16.85 -2.70 -7.11
CA SER A 217 17.30 -2.66 -5.70
C SER A 217 16.66 -3.75 -4.83
N TRP A 218 15.64 -4.47 -5.34
CA TRP A 218 14.91 -5.46 -4.57
C TRP A 218 14.92 -6.86 -5.18
N LEU A 219 15.01 -6.96 -6.52
CA LEU A 219 15.04 -8.25 -7.21
C LEU A 219 15.87 -8.15 -8.49
N ARG A 220 16.75 -9.12 -8.72
CA ARG A 220 17.58 -9.26 -9.93
C ARG A 220 17.64 -10.70 -10.41
N PRO A 221 17.91 -10.92 -11.71
CA PRO A 221 17.93 -9.91 -12.76
C PRO A 221 16.50 -9.44 -13.10
N ILE A 222 16.34 -8.19 -13.51
CA ILE A 222 15.04 -7.71 -14.04
C ILE A 222 14.81 -8.28 -15.43
N TRP A 223 15.89 -8.31 -16.25
CA TRP A 223 15.89 -8.78 -17.62
C TRP A 223 16.97 -9.83 -17.85
N LEU A 224 16.80 -10.64 -18.88
CA LEU A 224 17.80 -11.57 -19.40
C LEU A 224 18.03 -11.29 -20.88
N GLU A 225 19.24 -11.50 -21.35
CA GLU A 225 19.54 -11.49 -22.78
C GLU A 225 18.97 -12.75 -23.44
N ASN A 226 18.12 -12.55 -24.46
CA ASN A 226 17.55 -13.64 -25.24
C ASN A 226 18.52 -14.09 -26.35
N ASN A 227 19.22 -13.12 -26.96
CA ASN A 227 20.21 -13.36 -27.98
C ASN A 227 21.41 -12.42 -27.82
N PRO A 228 22.58 -12.92 -27.36
CA PRO A 228 23.77 -12.09 -27.14
C PRO A 228 24.32 -11.45 -28.42
N ARG A 229 23.92 -11.95 -29.62
CA ARG A 229 24.29 -11.35 -30.91
C ARG A 229 23.39 -10.19 -31.33
N ARG A 230 22.30 -9.95 -30.62
CA ARG A 230 21.36 -8.85 -30.88
C ARG A 230 21.29 -7.97 -29.65
N ALA A 231 22.00 -6.86 -29.68
CA ALA A 231 21.92 -5.85 -28.62
C ALA A 231 20.46 -5.49 -28.33
N ARG A 232 20.05 -5.56 -27.05
CA ARG A 232 18.72 -5.22 -26.55
C ARG A 232 17.59 -6.22 -26.87
N ASP A 233 17.91 -7.45 -27.30
CA ASP A 233 16.95 -8.55 -27.35
C ASP A 233 16.83 -9.16 -25.93
N MET A 234 16.02 -8.51 -25.09
CA MET A 234 15.86 -8.86 -23.69
C MET A 234 14.48 -9.44 -23.40
N VAL A 235 14.45 -10.41 -22.51
CA VAL A 235 13.21 -10.99 -21.97
C VAL A 235 13.07 -10.71 -20.49
N ALA A 236 11.83 -10.58 -20.04
CA ALA A 236 11.50 -10.40 -18.64
C ALA A 236 12.02 -11.60 -17.81
N ALA A 237 12.63 -11.32 -16.67
CA ALA A 237 13.09 -12.34 -15.71
C ALA A 237 12.45 -12.18 -14.34
N ALA A 238 12.46 -10.95 -13.79
CA ALA A 238 11.94 -10.69 -12.46
C ALA A 238 10.48 -11.11 -12.24
N PRO A 239 9.53 -10.90 -13.17
CA PRO A 239 8.14 -11.33 -12.97
C PRO A 239 8.01 -12.84 -12.76
N HIS A 240 8.82 -13.61 -13.49
CA HIS A 240 8.77 -15.07 -13.45
C HIS A 240 9.42 -15.62 -12.19
N HIS A 241 10.52 -15.00 -11.76
CA HIS A 241 11.14 -15.33 -10.47
C HIS A 241 10.22 -14.93 -9.30
N TYR A 242 9.63 -13.74 -9.37
CA TYR A 242 8.67 -13.26 -8.37
C TYR A 242 7.45 -14.18 -8.25
N ARG A 243 6.95 -14.76 -9.35
CA ARG A 243 5.88 -15.77 -9.29
C ARG A 243 6.27 -16.94 -8.39
N GLY A 244 7.50 -17.44 -8.51
CA GLY A 244 8.02 -18.49 -7.62
C GLY A 244 8.09 -18.05 -6.15
N LEU A 245 8.45 -16.79 -5.87
CA LEU A 245 8.43 -16.24 -4.51
C LEU A 245 6.99 -16.11 -3.97
N VAL A 246 6.02 -15.73 -4.81
CA VAL A 246 4.59 -15.71 -4.43
C VAL A 246 4.09 -17.11 -4.10
N ASP A 247 4.43 -18.11 -4.90
CA ASP A 247 4.04 -19.51 -4.63
C ASP A 247 4.66 -20.03 -3.34
N ALA A 248 5.94 -19.71 -3.11
CA ALA A 248 6.66 -20.06 -1.88
C ALA A 248 6.02 -19.43 -0.64
N ALA A 249 5.71 -18.12 -0.72
CA ALA A 249 5.05 -17.41 0.38
C ALA A 249 3.63 -17.91 0.62
N TRP A 250 2.85 -18.14 -0.44
CA TRP A 250 1.51 -18.70 -0.33
C TRP A 250 1.52 -20.06 0.36
N ALA A 251 2.43 -20.96 -0.04
CA ALA A 251 2.58 -22.26 0.57
C ALA A 251 3.01 -22.14 2.05
N GLY A 252 4.05 -21.34 2.34
CA GLY A 252 4.55 -21.17 3.71
C GLY A 252 3.52 -20.56 4.66
N LEU A 253 2.75 -19.57 4.21
CA LEU A 253 1.64 -19.00 4.98
C LEU A 253 0.50 -20.01 5.17
N SER A 254 0.20 -20.84 4.16
CA SER A 254 -0.81 -21.89 4.28
C SER A 254 -0.38 -22.98 5.28
N ASP A 255 0.88 -23.42 5.20
CA ASP A 255 1.47 -24.42 6.11
C ASP A 255 1.46 -23.93 7.57
N SER A 256 1.54 -22.61 7.79
CA SER A 256 1.53 -21.96 9.10
C SER A 256 0.17 -21.42 9.55
N THR A 257 -0.92 -21.88 8.92
CA THR A 257 -2.33 -21.56 9.24
C THR A 257 -2.81 -20.15 8.83
N HIS A 258 -2.11 -19.49 7.91
CA HIS A 258 -2.42 -18.14 7.41
C HIS A 258 -3.08 -18.12 6.03
N GLY A 259 -3.41 -19.27 5.43
CA GLY A 259 -3.99 -19.35 4.08
C GLY A 259 -5.33 -18.61 3.88
N GLY A 260 -6.04 -18.29 4.98
CA GLY A 260 -7.28 -17.48 4.96
C GLY A 260 -7.10 -16.00 5.32
N ASP A 261 -5.88 -15.56 5.58
CA ASP A 261 -5.60 -14.18 5.95
C ASP A 261 -5.59 -13.23 4.73
N LEU A 262 -5.46 -11.93 4.99
CA LEU A 262 -5.24 -10.92 3.94
C LEU A 262 -3.82 -11.10 3.38
N ILE A 263 -3.68 -11.77 2.24
CA ILE A 263 -2.39 -11.94 1.55
C ILE A 263 -2.39 -11.06 0.31
N LEU A 264 -1.44 -10.12 0.26
CA LEU A 264 -1.22 -9.19 -0.84
C LEU A 264 -0.03 -9.66 -1.70
N ILE A 265 -0.15 -9.47 -3.01
CA ILE A 265 0.94 -9.67 -3.97
C ILE A 265 1.18 -8.38 -4.75
N GLY A 266 2.26 -8.30 -5.49
CA GLY A 266 2.59 -7.14 -6.33
C GLY A 266 3.65 -6.25 -5.71
N GLU A 267 3.29 -5.36 -4.79
CA GLU A 267 4.19 -4.37 -4.17
C GLU A 267 5.06 -3.65 -5.21
N THR A 268 4.49 -3.35 -6.38
CA THR A 268 5.23 -2.82 -7.51
C THR A 268 5.51 -1.32 -7.38
N SER A 269 6.72 -0.88 -7.74
CA SER A 269 7.04 0.55 -7.90
C SER A 269 6.28 1.16 -9.07
N ALA A 270 6.15 2.50 -9.08
CA ALA A 270 5.31 3.22 -10.05
C ALA A 270 5.85 3.22 -11.49
N ARG A 271 7.14 2.92 -11.71
CA ARG A 271 7.80 3.20 -12.99
C ARG A 271 8.88 2.19 -13.35
N GLY A 272 9.17 2.13 -14.65
CA GLY A 272 10.29 1.39 -15.22
C GLY A 272 10.89 2.09 -16.43
N ALA A 273 11.84 1.45 -17.12
CA ALA A 273 12.44 1.90 -18.35
C ALA A 273 11.50 1.65 -19.55
N LYS A 274 11.51 2.54 -20.53
CA LYS A 274 10.73 2.37 -21.75
C LYS A 274 11.26 1.23 -22.63
N ARG A 275 12.56 1.11 -22.69
CA ARG A 275 13.30 0.05 -23.38
C ARG A 275 14.47 -0.31 -22.49
N PRO A 276 14.59 -1.54 -22.02
CA PRO A 276 15.72 -1.93 -21.23
C PRO A 276 16.99 -1.82 -22.06
N SER A 277 18.00 -1.19 -21.50
CA SER A 277 19.33 -1.08 -22.08
C SER A 277 20.35 -1.88 -21.28
N GLN A 278 19.97 -2.26 -20.07
CA GLN A 278 20.79 -3.04 -19.14
C GLN A 278 19.90 -4.06 -18.42
N LEU A 279 20.50 -5.16 -17.98
CA LEU A 279 19.82 -6.23 -17.23
C LEU A 279 19.17 -5.74 -15.91
N GLY A 280 19.68 -4.64 -15.36
CA GLY A 280 19.20 -4.01 -14.14
C GLY A 280 18.19 -2.87 -14.33
N ASP A 281 17.76 -2.55 -15.57
CA ASP A 281 16.75 -1.50 -15.77
C ASP A 281 15.41 -1.92 -15.17
N ALA A 282 14.80 -1.05 -14.35
CA ALA A 282 13.50 -1.33 -13.74
C ALA A 282 12.42 -1.61 -14.81
N MET A 283 11.52 -2.54 -14.53
CA MET A 283 10.37 -2.86 -15.39
C MET A 283 9.15 -2.04 -15.01
N ALA A 284 8.40 -1.54 -16.00
CA ALA A 284 7.17 -0.82 -15.74
C ALA A 284 6.10 -1.73 -15.09
N PRO A 285 5.36 -1.25 -14.07
CA PRO A 285 4.50 -2.12 -13.27
C PRO A 285 3.37 -2.82 -14.04
N ALA A 286 2.77 -2.18 -15.04
CA ALA A 286 1.73 -2.86 -15.83
C ALA A 286 2.34 -3.93 -16.77
N GLU A 287 3.53 -3.70 -17.31
CA GLU A 287 4.29 -4.71 -18.05
C GLU A 287 4.68 -5.87 -17.12
N PHE A 288 5.25 -5.58 -15.96
CA PHE A 288 5.57 -6.57 -14.94
C PHE A 288 4.35 -7.44 -14.59
N THR A 289 3.19 -6.82 -14.42
CA THR A 289 1.95 -7.53 -14.10
C THR A 289 1.53 -8.45 -15.23
N ARG A 290 1.59 -8.02 -16.50
CA ARG A 290 1.29 -8.90 -17.64
C ARG A 290 2.25 -10.10 -17.69
N GLU A 291 3.55 -9.85 -17.60
CA GLU A 291 4.57 -10.89 -17.56
C GLU A 291 4.38 -11.87 -16.40
N LEU A 292 4.01 -11.38 -15.21
CA LEU A 292 3.68 -12.19 -14.04
C LEU A 292 2.57 -13.21 -14.34
N TYR A 293 1.55 -12.79 -15.11
CA TYR A 293 0.45 -13.62 -15.54
C TYR A 293 0.67 -14.28 -16.92
N CYS A 294 1.89 -14.27 -17.46
CA CYS A 294 2.24 -14.89 -18.73
C CYS A 294 1.49 -14.33 -19.94
N LEU A 295 1.24 -13.03 -19.96
CA LEU A 295 0.50 -12.34 -21.00
C LEU A 295 1.37 -11.29 -21.70
N LYS A 296 1.16 -11.17 -23.02
CA LYS A 296 1.72 -10.13 -23.87
C LYS A 296 1.03 -8.77 -23.65
N ALA A 297 1.48 -7.75 -24.38
CA ALA A 297 0.91 -6.41 -24.32
C ALA A 297 -0.57 -6.35 -24.73
N ASP A 298 -1.01 -7.22 -25.62
CA ASP A 298 -2.39 -7.39 -26.10
C ASP A 298 -3.24 -8.32 -25.21
N LEU A 299 -2.70 -8.76 -24.07
CA LEU A 299 -3.29 -9.71 -23.12
C LEU A 299 -3.50 -11.13 -23.70
N THR A 300 -2.87 -11.46 -24.82
CA THR A 300 -2.79 -12.85 -25.29
C THR A 300 -1.66 -13.59 -24.58
N PRO A 301 -1.76 -14.92 -24.38
CA PRO A 301 -0.73 -15.69 -23.69
C PRO A 301 0.53 -15.84 -24.55
N TYR A 302 1.66 -15.97 -23.89
CA TYR A 302 2.86 -16.49 -24.56
C TYR A 302 2.64 -17.93 -25.01
N ALA A 303 3.35 -18.36 -26.04
CA ALA A 303 3.29 -19.71 -26.58
C ALA A 303 4.67 -20.18 -27.08
N GLY A 304 4.86 -21.50 -27.20
CA GLY A 304 6.05 -22.10 -27.77
C GLY A 304 7.33 -21.67 -27.04
N ARG A 305 8.36 -21.27 -27.80
CA ARG A 305 9.65 -20.84 -27.27
C ARG A 305 9.54 -19.63 -26.35
N ASP A 306 8.74 -18.63 -26.73
CA ASP A 306 8.59 -17.40 -25.94
C ASP A 306 7.97 -17.66 -24.55
N ALA A 307 7.08 -18.64 -24.45
CA ALA A 307 6.56 -19.10 -23.17
C ALA A 307 7.65 -19.82 -22.36
N ARG A 308 8.40 -20.75 -22.97
CA ARG A 308 9.39 -21.55 -22.26
C ARG A 308 10.50 -20.72 -21.63
N ILE A 309 11.05 -19.74 -22.35
CA ILE A 309 12.12 -18.87 -21.82
C ILE A 309 11.64 -18.00 -20.63
N ARG A 310 10.33 -17.83 -20.47
CA ARG A 310 9.67 -17.10 -19.38
C ARG A 310 9.12 -18.01 -18.28
N GLY A 311 9.32 -19.33 -18.37
CA GLY A 311 8.65 -20.26 -17.47
C GLY A 311 7.12 -20.13 -17.48
N CYS A 312 6.58 -19.80 -18.65
CA CYS A 312 5.14 -19.67 -18.91
C CYS A 312 4.60 -20.95 -19.59
N PRO A 313 3.31 -21.24 -19.44
CA PRO A 313 2.71 -22.40 -20.08
C PRO A 313 2.80 -22.31 -21.61
N ALA A 314 3.50 -23.26 -22.25
CA ALA A 314 3.76 -23.27 -23.66
C ALA A 314 2.69 -24.01 -24.48
N ASP A 315 1.98 -24.93 -23.84
CA ASP A 315 0.94 -25.77 -24.46
C ASP A 315 -0.39 -25.75 -23.70
N ALA A 316 -1.38 -26.48 -24.21
CA ALA A 316 -2.73 -26.50 -23.64
C ALA A 316 -2.82 -27.22 -22.28
N ALA A 317 -1.98 -28.23 -22.03
CA ALA A 317 -1.97 -28.97 -20.77
C ALA A 317 -1.40 -28.12 -19.64
N GLU A 318 -0.25 -27.44 -19.89
CA GLU A 318 0.38 -26.51 -18.98
C GLU A 318 -0.55 -25.32 -18.66
N ARG A 319 -1.26 -24.79 -19.67
CA ARG A 319 -2.26 -23.71 -19.46
C ARG A 319 -3.40 -24.14 -18.55
N ARG A 320 -3.91 -25.36 -18.70
CA ARG A 320 -4.96 -25.90 -17.78
C ARG A 320 -4.44 -26.03 -16.35
N ALA A 321 -3.16 -26.36 -16.16
CA ALA A 321 -2.55 -26.51 -14.85
C ALA A 321 -2.15 -25.18 -14.17
N PHE A 322 -1.92 -24.12 -14.94
CA PHE A 322 -1.29 -22.87 -14.49
C PHE A 322 -1.96 -22.26 -13.26
N ARG A 323 -3.30 -22.14 -13.24
CA ARG A 323 -4.03 -21.61 -12.07
C ARG A 323 -3.85 -22.45 -10.81
N ARG A 324 -3.84 -23.76 -10.97
CA ARG A 324 -3.69 -24.70 -9.85
C ARG A 324 -2.26 -24.68 -9.30
N LEU A 325 -1.28 -24.50 -10.17
CA LEU A 325 0.14 -24.45 -9.80
C LEU A 325 0.53 -23.12 -9.14
N HIS A 326 -0.20 -22.05 -9.42
CA HIS A 326 0.08 -20.69 -8.92
C HIS A 326 -1.09 -20.11 -8.12
N PRO A 327 -1.54 -20.76 -7.01
CA PRO A 327 -2.72 -20.31 -6.26
C PRO A 327 -2.56 -18.91 -5.70
N GLY A 328 -1.35 -18.50 -5.32
CA GLY A 328 -1.05 -17.16 -4.79
C GLY A 328 -1.39 -16.04 -5.78
N LEU A 329 -1.22 -16.24 -7.10
CA LEU A 329 -1.59 -15.26 -8.11
C LEU A 329 -3.11 -15.06 -8.23
N PHE A 330 -3.89 -16.12 -8.00
CA PHE A 330 -5.31 -16.15 -8.32
C PHE A 330 -6.24 -16.09 -7.10
N LYS A 331 -5.71 -16.31 -5.90
CA LYS A 331 -6.45 -16.28 -4.63
C LYS A 331 -5.99 -15.17 -3.68
N ALA A 332 -4.98 -14.38 -4.07
CA ALA A 332 -4.55 -13.23 -3.28
C ALA A 332 -5.70 -12.27 -3.00
N ALA A 333 -5.74 -11.69 -1.82
CA ALA A 333 -6.78 -10.76 -1.39
C ALA A 333 -6.69 -9.39 -2.06
N GLY A 334 -5.55 -9.04 -2.64
CA GLY A 334 -5.35 -7.79 -3.38
C GLY A 334 -3.97 -7.66 -4.00
N PHE A 335 -3.83 -6.66 -4.86
CA PHE A 335 -2.58 -6.29 -5.50
C PHE A 335 -2.04 -5.02 -4.84
N ALA A 336 -0.87 -5.11 -4.23
CA ALA A 336 -0.18 -4.00 -3.60
C ALA A 336 0.62 -3.20 -4.65
N HIS A 337 0.63 -1.87 -4.50
CA HIS A 337 1.28 -0.99 -5.46
C HIS A 337 1.69 0.32 -4.80
N HIS A 338 2.81 0.90 -5.26
CA HIS A 338 3.42 2.15 -4.79
C HIS A 338 3.29 3.26 -5.85
N PRO A 339 2.14 3.92 -5.99
CA PRO A 339 1.83 4.80 -7.13
C PRO A 339 2.41 6.21 -7.00
N TYR A 340 3.69 6.35 -6.66
CA TYR A 340 4.37 7.64 -6.57
C TYR A 340 4.26 8.44 -7.87
N SER A 341 3.88 9.72 -7.75
CA SER A 341 3.82 10.64 -8.89
C SER A 341 5.18 11.29 -9.12
N LEU A 342 6.16 10.49 -9.54
CA LEU A 342 7.55 10.87 -9.72
C LEU A 342 8.06 10.40 -11.09
N ASP A 343 8.74 11.27 -11.83
CA ASP A 343 9.49 10.91 -13.03
C ASP A 343 10.96 11.38 -12.94
N ARG A 344 11.72 11.26 -14.02
CA ARG A 344 13.12 11.70 -14.08
C ARG A 344 13.28 13.20 -13.86
N SER A 345 12.24 13.99 -14.10
CA SER A 345 12.24 15.45 -13.95
C SER A 345 11.71 15.91 -12.58
N GLY A 346 11.43 14.98 -11.66
CA GLY A 346 10.99 15.23 -10.30
C GLY A 346 9.50 14.93 -10.03
N TRP A 347 9.01 15.45 -8.93
CA TRP A 347 7.66 15.24 -8.44
C TRP A 347 6.59 15.91 -9.30
N ARG A 348 5.52 15.17 -9.58
CA ARG A 348 4.36 15.56 -10.39
C ARG A 348 3.11 15.68 -9.57
N VAL A 349 2.10 16.38 -10.10
CA VAL A 349 0.77 16.41 -9.51
C VAL A 349 0.10 15.02 -9.57
N PRO A 350 -0.81 14.67 -8.65
CA PRO A 350 -1.43 13.34 -8.61
C PRO A 350 -2.18 12.92 -9.88
N THR A 351 -2.70 13.87 -10.65
CA THR A 351 -3.39 13.59 -11.92
C THR A 351 -2.46 13.39 -13.11
N TRP A 352 -1.15 13.54 -12.90
CA TRP A 352 -0.17 13.34 -13.97
C TRP A 352 -0.25 11.92 -14.55
N ARG A 353 -0.19 11.86 -15.87
CA ARG A 353 -0.15 10.62 -16.63
C ARG A 353 1.16 10.53 -17.39
N PRO A 354 1.93 9.44 -17.25
CA PRO A 354 3.20 9.29 -17.94
C PRO A 354 2.98 9.04 -19.43
N ARG A 355 3.98 9.44 -20.25
CA ARG A 355 3.99 9.09 -21.68
C ARG A 355 4.09 7.58 -21.89
N MET A 356 4.83 6.90 -21.01
CA MET A 356 4.89 5.43 -21.00
C MET A 356 3.68 4.91 -20.23
N LYS A 357 2.72 4.31 -20.96
CA LYS A 357 1.42 3.89 -20.42
C LYS A 357 1.54 2.85 -19.31
N ASP A 358 2.58 2.01 -19.36
CA ASP A 358 2.81 0.94 -18.40
C ASP A 358 3.38 1.43 -17.05
N ASN A 359 3.82 2.69 -16.97
CA ASN A 359 4.08 3.35 -15.69
C ASN A 359 2.75 3.73 -15.03
N VAL A 360 2.65 3.47 -13.74
CA VAL A 360 1.39 3.60 -13.01
C VAL A 360 1.54 4.48 -11.77
N PRO A 361 1.68 5.81 -11.92
CA PRO A 361 1.44 6.72 -10.81
C PRO A 361 -0.05 6.74 -10.44
N ILE A 362 -0.40 7.36 -9.32
CA ILE A 362 -1.79 7.38 -8.82
C ILE A 362 -2.80 7.91 -9.84
N GLY A 363 -2.39 8.80 -10.74
CA GLY A 363 -3.23 9.30 -11.85
C GLY A 363 -3.51 8.28 -12.95
N ASN A 364 -2.82 7.14 -12.96
CA ASN A 364 -2.92 6.09 -13.98
C ASN A 364 -3.35 4.71 -13.43
N LEU A 365 -3.83 4.61 -12.19
CA LEU A 365 -4.24 3.35 -11.55
C LEU A 365 -5.21 2.52 -12.40
N ASN A 366 -6.08 3.17 -13.17
CA ASN A 366 -7.02 2.46 -14.04
C ASN A 366 -6.32 1.62 -15.13
N HIS A 367 -5.07 1.93 -15.49
CA HIS A 367 -4.31 1.10 -16.43
C HIS A 367 -3.89 -0.23 -15.77
N LEU A 368 -3.41 -0.19 -14.55
CA LEU A 368 -3.09 -1.39 -13.77
C LEU A 368 -4.35 -2.25 -13.52
N LEU A 369 -5.47 -1.61 -13.16
CA LEU A 369 -6.75 -2.30 -13.00
C LEU A 369 -7.19 -3.04 -14.26
N ARG A 370 -7.11 -2.39 -15.42
CA ARG A 370 -7.42 -3.07 -16.70
C ARG A 370 -6.48 -4.24 -16.99
N THR A 371 -5.21 -4.11 -16.63
CA THR A 371 -4.23 -5.20 -16.78
C THR A 371 -4.59 -6.40 -15.91
N LEU A 372 -4.94 -6.16 -14.63
CA LEU A 372 -5.38 -7.20 -13.70
C LEU A 372 -6.70 -7.85 -14.15
N ASP A 373 -7.67 -7.04 -14.59
CA ASP A 373 -8.97 -7.52 -15.08
C ASP A 373 -8.80 -8.36 -16.36
N GLY A 374 -7.91 -7.94 -17.26
CA GLY A 374 -7.58 -8.69 -18.46
C GLY A 374 -6.91 -10.03 -18.15
N ALA A 375 -5.99 -10.05 -17.16
CA ALA A 375 -5.38 -11.28 -16.69
C ALA A 375 -6.42 -12.23 -16.05
N ALA A 376 -7.29 -11.69 -15.22
CA ALA A 376 -8.37 -12.46 -14.58
C ALA A 376 -9.34 -13.04 -15.63
N ALA A 377 -9.72 -12.26 -16.63
CA ALA A 377 -10.59 -12.70 -17.72
C ALA A 377 -9.95 -13.80 -18.57
N HIS A 378 -8.64 -13.62 -18.94
CA HIS A 378 -7.92 -14.63 -19.72
C HIS A 378 -7.84 -15.96 -18.99
N TRP A 379 -7.48 -15.94 -17.71
CA TRP A 379 -7.33 -17.15 -16.89
C TRP A 379 -8.66 -17.62 -16.27
N ARG A 380 -9.78 -16.94 -16.48
CA ARG A 380 -11.10 -17.24 -15.89
C ARG A 380 -10.98 -17.46 -14.37
N SER A 381 -10.31 -16.53 -13.68
CA SER A 381 -9.78 -16.80 -12.34
C SER A 381 -10.55 -16.19 -11.18
N GLN A 382 -11.36 -15.15 -11.41
CA GLN A 382 -11.99 -14.43 -10.31
C GLN A 382 -13.45 -14.11 -10.58
N GLU A 383 -14.29 -14.39 -9.60
CA GLU A 383 -15.67 -13.89 -9.56
C GLU A 383 -15.73 -12.41 -9.18
N LYS A 384 -14.78 -11.95 -8.36
CA LYS A 384 -14.67 -10.55 -7.93
C LYS A 384 -13.37 -9.93 -8.40
N PRO A 385 -13.43 -8.68 -8.91
CA PRO A 385 -12.24 -7.95 -9.33
C PRO A 385 -11.25 -7.74 -8.17
N MET A 386 -9.96 -7.98 -8.40
CA MET A 386 -8.90 -7.82 -7.40
C MET A 386 -8.76 -6.34 -6.98
N PRO A 387 -8.83 -5.98 -5.68
CA PRO A 387 -8.62 -4.62 -5.24
C PRO A 387 -7.15 -4.24 -5.29
N ILE A 388 -6.87 -2.93 -5.43
CA ILE A 388 -5.53 -2.37 -5.25
C ILE A 388 -5.36 -1.90 -3.81
N TRP A 389 -4.26 -2.30 -3.20
CA TRP A 389 -3.77 -1.77 -1.94
C TRP A 389 -2.62 -0.83 -2.22
N ILE A 390 -2.80 0.46 -1.94
CA ILE A 390 -1.70 1.42 -1.95
C ILE A 390 -0.98 1.26 -0.62
N THR A 391 0.21 0.67 -0.67
CA THR A 391 1.01 0.30 0.50
C THR A 391 2.17 1.26 0.75
N GLU A 392 2.53 2.07 -0.25
CA GLU A 392 3.40 3.24 -0.13
C GLU A 392 2.89 4.39 -1.00
N TYR A 393 2.91 5.60 -0.45
CA TYR A 393 2.63 6.84 -1.17
C TYR A 393 3.07 8.04 -0.35
N GLY A 394 3.54 9.10 -1.01
CA GLY A 394 3.92 10.34 -0.37
C GLY A 394 4.66 11.27 -1.32
N TYR A 395 5.08 12.40 -0.80
CA TYR A 395 5.90 13.40 -1.50
C TYR A 395 7.06 13.80 -0.61
N GLN A 396 8.29 13.72 -1.13
CA GLN A 396 9.45 14.26 -0.44
C GLN A 396 9.39 15.78 -0.40
N THR A 397 9.98 16.36 0.65
CA THR A 397 10.06 17.81 0.81
C THR A 397 11.47 18.36 0.51
N ARG A 398 11.48 19.53 -0.08
CA ARG A 398 12.66 20.35 -0.33
C ARG A 398 12.43 21.76 0.25
N PRO A 399 13.15 22.18 1.29
CA PRO A 399 14.12 21.42 2.09
C PRO A 399 13.47 20.27 2.86
N PRO A 400 14.26 19.36 3.55
CA PRO A 400 15.72 19.41 3.73
C PRO A 400 16.53 18.88 2.55
N ASP A 401 15.99 17.93 1.73
CA ASP A 401 16.66 17.46 0.52
C ASP A 401 16.90 18.65 -0.43
N PRO A 402 18.16 18.99 -0.80
CA PRO A 402 18.43 20.11 -1.70
C PRO A 402 18.19 19.77 -3.17
N LEU A 403 18.01 18.48 -3.52
CA LEU A 403 18.00 17.99 -4.89
C LEU A 403 16.60 17.72 -5.40
N VAL A 404 15.81 16.95 -4.64
CA VAL A 404 14.52 16.43 -5.07
C VAL A 404 13.45 16.66 -4.00
N GLY A 405 12.32 17.22 -4.38
CA GLY A 405 11.21 17.40 -3.44
C GLY A 405 10.24 18.48 -3.91
N VAL A 406 9.11 18.54 -3.21
CA VAL A 406 8.18 19.68 -3.28
C VAL A 406 8.41 20.58 -2.08
N THR A 407 7.96 21.82 -2.14
CA THR A 407 8.03 22.67 -0.94
C THR A 407 7.17 22.07 0.18
N PRO A 408 7.52 22.25 1.48
CA PRO A 408 6.74 21.76 2.60
C PRO A 408 5.26 22.19 2.54
N ALA A 409 4.97 23.40 2.06
CA ALA A 409 3.62 23.92 1.88
C ALA A 409 2.82 23.18 0.78
N ARG A 410 3.47 22.50 -0.17
CA ARG A 410 2.83 21.76 -1.25
C ARG A 410 2.63 20.27 -0.93
N GLN A 411 3.38 19.72 0.01
CA GLN A 411 3.32 18.30 0.36
C GLN A 411 1.89 17.87 0.74
N GLY A 412 1.30 18.51 1.73
CA GLY A 412 -0.05 18.20 2.21
C GLY A 412 -1.16 18.34 1.17
N PRO A 413 -1.24 19.47 0.43
CA PRO A 413 -2.17 19.63 -0.69
C PRO A 413 -2.08 18.54 -1.75
N LEU A 414 -0.87 18.13 -2.15
CA LEU A 414 -0.66 17.07 -3.13
C LEU A 414 -1.06 15.69 -2.56
N SER A 415 -0.70 15.41 -1.31
CA SER A 415 -1.12 14.17 -0.64
C SER A 415 -2.64 14.07 -0.52
N SER A 416 -3.33 15.14 -0.10
CA SER A 416 -4.79 15.19 -0.04
C SER A 416 -5.45 15.01 -1.43
N TRP A 417 -4.82 15.51 -2.49
CA TRP A 417 -5.30 15.30 -3.85
C TRP A 417 -5.11 13.84 -4.29
N GLY A 418 -3.97 13.22 -3.99
CA GLY A 418 -3.73 11.80 -4.23
C GLY A 418 -4.75 10.93 -3.49
N GLU A 419 -5.00 11.24 -2.22
CA GLU A 419 -6.00 10.57 -1.40
C GLU A 419 -7.43 10.69 -1.97
N TYR A 420 -7.78 11.86 -2.52
CA TYR A 420 -9.04 12.04 -3.23
C TYR A 420 -9.16 11.14 -4.47
N LEU A 421 -8.07 10.98 -5.25
CA LEU A 421 -8.07 10.07 -6.40
C LEU A 421 -8.25 8.61 -5.97
N ALA A 422 -7.57 8.20 -4.90
CA ALA A 422 -7.74 6.90 -4.28
C ALA A 422 -9.18 6.69 -3.80
N TYR A 423 -9.73 7.65 -3.03
CA TYR A 423 -11.11 7.63 -2.55
C TYR A 423 -12.14 7.49 -3.67
N ARG A 424 -11.93 8.14 -4.81
CA ARG A 424 -12.85 8.07 -5.96
C ARG A 424 -12.85 6.73 -6.68
N ASN A 425 -11.85 5.90 -6.46
CA ASN A 425 -11.73 4.61 -7.12
C ASN A 425 -12.25 3.49 -6.19
N PRO A 426 -13.39 2.86 -6.50
CA PRO A 426 -13.98 1.83 -5.63
C PRO A 426 -13.13 0.56 -5.50
N ARG A 427 -12.12 0.41 -6.37
CA ARG A 427 -11.18 -0.71 -6.37
C ARG A 427 -9.95 -0.45 -5.49
N VAL A 428 -9.81 0.73 -4.88
CA VAL A 428 -8.70 1.07 -3.99
C VAL A 428 -9.09 0.84 -2.54
N ALA A 429 -8.47 -0.14 -1.90
CA ALA A 429 -8.77 -0.58 -0.53
C ALA A 429 -8.03 0.23 0.54
N SER A 430 -6.91 0.86 0.20
CA SER A 430 -6.07 1.62 1.15
C SER A 430 -5.41 2.83 0.50
N ILE A 431 -5.00 3.76 1.35
CA ILE A 431 -4.03 4.81 1.01
C ILE A 431 -2.93 4.83 2.07
N ALA A 432 -1.68 4.83 1.62
CA ALA A 432 -0.53 4.87 2.51
C ALA A 432 0.05 6.27 2.65
N GLN A 433 0.66 6.52 3.79
CA GLN A 433 1.66 7.55 4.01
C GLN A 433 3.01 6.85 4.20
N PHE A 434 3.97 7.17 3.33
CA PHE A 434 5.34 6.70 3.47
C PHE A 434 6.09 7.67 4.36
N LEU A 435 6.53 7.16 5.50
CA LEU A 435 7.11 7.74 6.69
C LEU A 435 6.18 8.67 7.49
N ALA A 436 6.19 8.52 8.80
CA ALA A 436 5.68 9.54 9.72
C ALA A 436 6.77 10.57 10.03
N VAL A 437 8.01 10.13 10.18
CA VAL A 437 9.18 10.96 10.49
C VAL A 437 10.14 10.92 9.31
N ASP A 438 10.66 12.08 8.89
CA ASP A 438 11.66 12.14 7.83
C ASP A 438 12.89 11.32 8.20
N ASP A 439 13.44 10.59 7.23
CA ASP A 439 14.78 10.03 7.36
C ASP A 439 15.81 11.16 7.40
N GLY A 440 16.83 10.97 8.22
CA GLY A 440 18.02 11.82 8.21
C GLY A 440 18.85 11.64 6.93
N PRO A 441 19.76 12.57 6.66
CA PRO A 441 20.72 12.42 5.57
C PRO A 441 21.65 11.23 5.85
N VAL A 442 21.94 10.45 4.80
CA VAL A 442 22.87 9.30 4.91
C VAL A 442 24.26 9.80 5.34
N PRO A 443 24.80 9.28 6.46
CA PRO A 443 26.10 9.73 6.97
C PRO A 443 27.26 9.33 6.03
N GLY A 444 28.41 9.99 6.17
CA GLY A 444 29.63 9.68 5.40
C GLY A 444 29.73 10.36 4.04
N PHE A 445 28.75 11.17 3.64
CA PHE A 445 28.77 11.93 2.38
C PHE A 445 28.77 13.44 2.62
N SER A 446 29.40 14.20 1.72
CA SER A 446 29.39 15.68 1.78
C SER A 446 28.00 16.28 1.53
N GLY A 447 27.77 17.54 1.91
CA GLY A 447 26.46 18.16 1.92
C GLY A 447 25.70 18.18 0.58
N ARG A 448 26.40 18.20 -0.57
CA ARG A 448 25.81 18.19 -1.92
C ARG A 448 25.91 16.86 -2.65
N ASP A 449 26.51 15.85 -2.04
CA ASP A 449 26.59 14.52 -2.64
C ASP A 449 25.17 13.93 -2.75
N PRO A 450 24.71 13.52 -3.95
CA PRO A 450 23.39 12.90 -4.11
C PRO A 450 23.19 11.66 -3.23
N ARG A 451 24.25 10.91 -2.91
CA ARG A 451 24.19 9.73 -2.04
C ARG A 451 23.78 10.06 -0.61
N ARG A 452 24.04 11.29 -0.15
CA ARG A 452 23.58 11.79 1.16
C ARG A 452 22.06 11.84 1.26
N TRP A 453 21.37 12.02 0.13
CA TRP A 453 19.93 12.28 0.05
C TRP A 453 19.15 11.17 -0.65
N ILE A 454 19.68 9.94 -0.65
CA ILE A 454 18.94 8.77 -1.12
C ILE A 454 17.92 8.24 -0.10
N SER A 455 17.94 8.74 1.14
CA SER A 455 16.92 8.56 2.17
C SER A 455 15.66 9.37 1.83
N TRP A 456 14.59 9.20 2.62
CA TRP A 456 13.28 9.75 2.29
C TRP A 456 12.84 10.83 3.27
N GLN A 457 12.53 12.02 2.77
CA GLN A 457 12.02 13.17 3.54
C GLN A 457 10.52 13.39 3.27
N SER A 458 9.77 12.29 3.24
CA SER A 458 8.32 12.29 2.96
C SER A 458 7.44 12.28 4.21
N GLY A 459 8.03 12.34 5.40
CA GLY A 459 7.35 12.30 6.68
C GLY A 459 6.34 13.43 6.92
N LEU A 460 5.51 13.23 7.93
CA LEU A 460 4.60 14.24 8.50
C LEU A 460 5.29 15.09 9.56
N TYR A 461 6.41 14.58 10.06
CA TYR A 461 7.31 15.21 11.00
C TYR A 461 8.70 15.29 10.39
N THR A 462 9.47 16.29 10.78
CA THR A 462 10.90 16.37 10.45
C THR A 462 11.69 15.30 11.21
N GLU A 463 12.96 15.08 10.86
CA GLU A 463 13.86 14.14 11.53
C GLU A 463 13.92 14.39 13.06
N ASP A 464 13.90 15.65 13.47
CA ASP A 464 13.85 16.08 14.89
C ASP A 464 12.42 16.11 15.47
N ARG A 465 11.48 15.43 14.82
CA ARG A 465 10.07 15.23 15.22
C ARG A 465 9.23 16.50 15.38
N ARG A 466 9.61 17.60 14.73
CA ARG A 466 8.73 18.77 14.62
C ARG A 466 7.65 18.53 13.56
N PRO A 467 6.38 18.90 13.82
CA PRO A 467 5.31 18.69 12.85
C PRO A 467 5.51 19.53 11.59
N LYS A 468 5.39 18.91 10.43
CA LYS A 468 5.37 19.58 9.12
C LYS A 468 3.96 20.10 8.82
N PRO A 469 3.80 21.12 7.94
CA PRO A 469 2.47 21.61 7.53
C PRO A 469 1.56 20.49 7.01
N SER A 470 2.12 19.47 6.37
CA SER A 470 1.41 18.31 5.84
C SER A 470 0.69 17.47 6.89
N LEU A 471 1.09 17.51 8.16
CA LEU A 471 0.39 16.82 9.25
C LEU A 471 -1.07 17.28 9.35
N GLN A 472 -1.35 18.58 9.18
CA GLN A 472 -2.71 19.11 9.21
C GLN A 472 -3.55 18.54 8.05
N ASP A 473 -2.96 18.46 6.86
CA ASP A 473 -3.62 17.87 5.69
C ASP A 473 -3.81 16.35 5.82
N TYR A 474 -2.88 15.67 6.48
CA TYR A 474 -3.02 14.26 6.79
C TYR A 474 -4.18 13.99 7.76
N LEU A 475 -4.26 14.76 8.84
CA LEU A 475 -5.33 14.62 9.84
C LEU A 475 -6.71 15.00 9.30
N ARG A 476 -6.78 16.04 8.47
CA ARG A 476 -8.02 16.62 7.94
C ARG A 476 -7.86 16.95 6.46
N PRO A 477 -7.76 15.92 5.59
CA PRO A 477 -7.57 16.14 4.16
C PRO A 477 -8.73 16.94 3.57
N ILE A 478 -8.39 17.85 2.67
CA ILE A 478 -9.33 18.59 1.84
C ILE A 478 -8.81 18.69 0.42
N HIS A 479 -9.67 18.37 -0.54
CA HIS A 479 -9.45 18.63 -1.95
C HIS A 479 -10.71 19.15 -2.61
N THR A 480 -10.56 20.07 -3.58
CA THR A 480 -11.68 20.62 -4.35
C THR A 480 -11.45 20.45 -5.84
N SER A 481 -12.49 20.07 -6.57
CA SER A 481 -12.53 20.17 -8.02
C SER A 481 -13.70 21.06 -8.43
N GLN A 482 -13.50 21.99 -9.37
CA GLN A 482 -14.43 23.05 -9.68
C GLN A 482 -14.81 23.06 -11.17
N ARG A 483 -16.10 23.31 -11.44
CA ARG A 483 -16.64 23.66 -12.76
C ARG A 483 -17.55 24.88 -12.61
N GLY A 484 -17.06 26.03 -13.07
CA GLY A 484 -17.75 27.30 -12.80
C GLY A 484 -17.95 27.52 -11.30
N ARG A 485 -19.17 27.84 -10.87
CA ARG A 485 -19.51 28.02 -9.45
C ARG A 485 -19.79 26.70 -8.70
N ALA A 486 -19.86 25.58 -9.39
CA ALA A 486 -20.06 24.28 -8.76
C ALA A 486 -18.72 23.70 -8.31
N VAL A 487 -18.58 23.42 -7.02
CA VAL A 487 -17.36 22.90 -6.41
C VAL A 487 -17.68 21.56 -5.76
N GLN A 488 -17.00 20.52 -6.19
CA GLN A 488 -16.96 19.24 -5.49
C GLN A 488 -15.91 19.33 -4.38
N VAL A 489 -16.34 19.10 -3.15
CA VAL A 489 -15.48 19.13 -1.96
C VAL A 489 -15.30 17.72 -1.43
N PHE A 490 -14.08 17.25 -1.40
CA PHE A 490 -13.67 16.04 -0.68
C PHE A 490 -13.10 16.44 0.67
N GLY A 491 -13.42 15.67 1.71
CA GLY A 491 -12.87 15.86 3.04
C GLY A 491 -12.79 14.58 3.84
N GLY A 492 -11.93 14.59 4.85
CA GLY A 492 -11.74 13.49 5.79
C GLY A 492 -11.42 13.96 7.20
N TYR A 493 -11.61 13.08 8.16
CA TYR A 493 -11.21 13.27 9.55
C TYR A 493 -10.62 11.96 10.08
N ARG A 494 -9.29 11.81 10.00
CA ARG A 494 -8.61 10.52 10.28
C ARG A 494 -8.77 10.06 11.73
N GLN A 495 -8.88 10.97 12.66
CA GLN A 495 -9.05 10.67 14.07
C GLN A 495 -10.50 10.28 14.43
N ALA A 496 -11.30 9.87 13.44
CA ALA A 496 -12.67 9.43 13.64
C ALA A 496 -12.74 8.19 14.52
N ALA A 497 -13.48 8.26 15.61
CA ALA A 497 -13.77 7.08 16.41
C ALA A 497 -14.83 6.21 15.72
N THR A 498 -14.66 4.89 15.79
CA THR A 498 -15.63 3.94 15.22
C THR A 498 -17.00 4.12 15.83
N GLY A 499 -18.02 4.29 14.98
CA GLY A 499 -19.43 4.41 15.41
C GLY A 499 -19.88 5.80 15.86
N VAL A 500 -18.97 6.76 16.00
CA VAL A 500 -19.34 8.14 16.40
C VAL A 500 -19.60 8.98 15.14
N PRO A 501 -20.80 9.57 14.97
CA PRO A 501 -21.08 10.50 13.88
C PRO A 501 -20.22 11.76 13.99
N LEU A 502 -19.60 12.14 12.87
CA LEU A 502 -18.80 13.36 12.76
C LEU A 502 -19.65 14.47 12.13
N PHE A 503 -19.65 15.65 12.76
CA PHE A 503 -20.30 16.83 12.21
C PHE A 503 -19.29 17.72 11.51
N ALA A 504 -19.58 18.06 10.25
CA ALA A 504 -18.76 18.92 9.42
C ALA A 504 -19.56 20.10 8.87
N ARG A 505 -18.90 21.23 8.68
CA ARG A 505 -19.43 22.39 7.96
C ARG A 505 -18.49 22.76 6.84
N ILE A 506 -19.00 22.95 5.64
CA ILE A 506 -18.26 23.55 4.54
C ILE A 506 -18.53 25.05 4.61
N GLU A 507 -17.45 25.81 4.77
CA GLU A 507 -17.49 27.25 4.92
C GLU A 507 -16.74 27.93 3.77
N TYR A 508 -17.26 29.05 3.31
CA TYR A 508 -16.71 29.90 2.27
C TYR A 508 -16.40 31.28 2.82
N SER A 509 -15.30 31.88 2.39
CA SER A 509 -14.95 33.26 2.68
C SER A 509 -14.63 34.00 1.39
N GLY A 510 -15.28 35.12 1.18
CA GLY A 510 -15.03 36.06 0.09
C GLY A 510 -14.01 37.15 0.48
N ARG A 511 -13.99 38.25 -0.28
CA ARG A 511 -13.05 39.37 -0.08
C ARG A 511 -13.16 40.05 1.30
N ASN A 512 -14.33 40.02 1.92
CA ASN A 512 -14.56 40.62 3.24
C ASN A 512 -14.03 39.80 4.42
N GLY A 513 -13.42 38.63 4.17
CA GLY A 513 -12.84 37.78 5.20
C GLY A 513 -13.83 37.01 6.09
N ALA A 514 -15.13 37.36 6.08
CA ALA A 514 -16.13 36.66 6.86
C ALA A 514 -16.41 35.25 6.30
N TRP A 515 -16.59 34.26 7.19
CA TRP A 515 -16.90 32.88 6.83
C TRP A 515 -18.41 32.61 6.79
N LEU A 516 -18.91 32.26 5.62
CA LEU A 516 -20.29 31.88 5.36
C LEU A 516 -20.40 30.35 5.33
N ARG A 517 -21.33 29.77 6.06
CA ARG A 517 -21.66 28.35 6.00
C ARG A 517 -22.43 28.04 4.72
N LEU A 518 -21.84 27.20 3.84
CA LEU A 518 -22.52 26.74 2.63
C LEU A 518 -23.27 25.41 2.84
N ARG A 519 -22.74 24.51 3.66
CA ARG A 519 -23.37 23.21 3.91
C ARG A 519 -22.96 22.63 5.25
N SER A 520 -23.89 21.93 5.90
CA SER A 520 -23.62 21.08 7.07
C SER A 520 -23.79 19.62 6.69
N LEU A 521 -22.99 18.73 7.27
CA LEU A 521 -22.95 17.32 6.98
C LEU A 521 -22.82 16.51 8.27
N THR A 522 -23.40 15.30 8.27
CA THR A 522 -23.11 14.27 9.27
C THR A 522 -22.45 13.10 8.55
N VAL A 523 -21.20 12.81 8.90
CA VAL A 523 -20.40 11.73 8.32
C VAL A 523 -20.47 10.53 9.27
N ARG A 524 -20.99 9.40 8.79
CA ARG A 524 -21.26 8.21 9.63
C ARG A 524 -20.33 7.03 9.34
N ASN A 525 -19.44 7.14 8.33
CA ASN A 525 -18.48 6.07 8.10
C ASN A 525 -17.28 6.20 9.04
N ARG A 526 -16.74 5.07 9.46
CA ARG A 526 -15.64 4.99 10.43
C ARG A 526 -14.33 5.60 9.97
N ARG A 527 -14.21 5.97 8.70
CA ARG A 527 -13.03 6.60 8.11
C ARG A 527 -13.14 8.11 8.02
N GLY A 528 -14.31 8.66 8.34
CA GLY A 528 -14.55 10.10 8.33
C GLY A 528 -14.56 10.76 6.94
N TYR A 529 -14.59 9.98 5.86
CA TYR A 529 -14.53 10.52 4.49
C TYR A 529 -15.89 10.92 3.96
N PHE A 530 -15.91 12.03 3.21
CA PHE A 530 -17.05 12.42 2.39
C PHE A 530 -16.62 13.08 1.09
N SER A 531 -17.54 13.12 0.12
CA SER A 531 -17.43 13.97 -1.06
C SER A 531 -18.80 14.54 -1.39
N THR A 532 -18.91 15.87 -1.57
CA THR A 532 -20.18 16.55 -1.77
C THR A 532 -20.04 17.82 -2.61
N GLY A 533 -21.11 18.20 -3.33
CA GLY A 533 -21.15 19.43 -4.11
C GLY A 533 -21.63 20.62 -3.28
N VAL A 534 -21.04 21.79 -3.52
CA VAL A 534 -21.51 23.10 -3.07
C VAL A 534 -21.45 24.10 -4.24
N ARG A 535 -22.17 25.22 -4.13
CA ARG A 535 -22.03 26.36 -5.04
C ARG A 535 -21.39 27.51 -4.30
N VAL A 536 -20.39 28.13 -4.90
CA VAL A 536 -19.73 29.33 -4.36
C VAL A 536 -20.24 30.58 -5.05
N PRO A 537 -20.41 31.69 -4.34
CA PRO A 537 -20.92 32.95 -4.93
C PRO A 537 -19.95 33.54 -5.97
N ARG A 538 -18.64 33.52 -5.67
CA ARG A 538 -17.56 34.11 -6.45
C ARG A 538 -16.22 33.47 -6.05
N ALA A 539 -15.12 33.98 -6.55
CA ALA A 539 -13.78 33.61 -6.12
C ALA A 539 -13.57 33.87 -4.61
N GLY A 540 -12.89 32.96 -3.93
CA GLY A 540 -12.66 33.05 -2.49
C GLY A 540 -11.97 31.83 -1.93
N LEU A 541 -12.19 31.55 -0.66
CA LEU A 541 -11.61 30.40 0.06
C LEU A 541 -12.71 29.47 0.55
N LEU A 542 -12.43 28.16 0.52
CA LEU A 542 -13.22 27.11 1.15
C LEU A 542 -12.42 26.43 2.24
N ARG A 543 -13.08 26.05 3.34
CA ARG A 543 -12.53 25.15 4.36
C ARG A 543 -13.62 24.21 4.86
N ILE A 544 -13.20 23.14 5.54
CA ILE A 544 -14.09 22.25 6.30
C ILE A 544 -13.83 22.50 7.77
N ARG A 545 -14.88 22.76 8.55
CA ARG A 545 -14.81 22.76 10.01
C ARG A 545 -15.46 21.52 10.55
N TRP A 546 -14.72 20.78 11.35
CA TRP A 546 -15.16 19.57 12.03
C TRP A 546 -15.42 19.83 13.51
N ARG A 547 -16.48 19.26 14.03
CA ARG A 547 -16.67 19.20 15.48
C ARG A 547 -15.86 18.02 16.01
N ASN A 548 -14.86 18.29 16.86
CA ASN A 548 -14.07 17.25 17.52
C ASN A 548 -15.00 16.40 18.40
N PRO A 549 -15.07 15.08 18.19
CA PRO A 549 -15.97 14.21 18.94
C PRO A 549 -15.60 14.06 20.41
N VAL A 550 -14.34 14.37 20.79
CA VAL A 550 -13.84 14.22 22.17
C VAL A 550 -14.22 15.43 23.03
N ASN A 551 -13.96 16.65 22.55
CA ASN A 551 -14.12 17.88 23.34
C ASN A 551 -15.11 18.89 22.75
N GLY A 552 -15.76 18.57 21.64
CA GLY A 552 -16.74 19.44 20.98
C GLY A 552 -16.16 20.67 20.26
N ALA A 553 -14.86 20.91 20.32
CA ALA A 553 -14.22 22.07 19.67
C ALA A 553 -14.33 22.00 18.15
N MET A 554 -14.44 23.17 17.51
CA MET A 554 -14.49 23.28 16.05
C MET A 554 -13.07 23.40 15.48
N ILE A 555 -12.62 22.38 14.77
CA ILE A 555 -11.29 22.29 14.15
C ILE A 555 -11.42 22.46 12.63
N ALA A 556 -10.59 23.31 12.04
CA ALA A 556 -10.61 23.56 10.60
C ALA A 556 -9.58 22.68 9.84
N SER A 557 -9.91 22.32 8.60
CA SER A 557 -8.92 21.94 7.59
C SER A 557 -8.12 23.19 7.15
N ARG A 558 -7.09 23.02 6.34
CA ARG A 558 -6.54 24.17 5.59
C ARG A 558 -7.62 24.79 4.71
N SER A 559 -7.40 26.04 4.30
CA SER A 559 -8.24 26.71 3.31
C SER A 559 -7.76 26.42 1.89
N VAL A 560 -8.72 26.29 0.96
CA VAL A 560 -8.47 26.03 -0.46
C VAL A 560 -9.08 27.14 -1.30
N SER A 561 -8.31 27.69 -2.24
CA SER A 561 -8.81 28.70 -3.16
C SER A 561 -9.83 28.11 -4.14
N VAL A 562 -10.93 28.84 -4.36
CA VAL A 562 -11.93 28.59 -5.39
C VAL A 562 -12.12 29.85 -6.24
N ARG A 563 -12.43 29.67 -7.53
CA ARG A 563 -12.51 30.76 -8.53
C ARG A 563 -13.91 31.04 -9.00
#